data_ae99f70aa022713347074098821314d4
#
_entry.id   ae99f70aa022713347074098821314d4
#
_cell.length_a   1.000
_cell.length_b   1.000
_cell.length_c   1.000
_cell.angle_alpha   90.00
_cell.angle_beta   90.00
_cell.angle_gamma   90.00
#
_symmetry.space_group_name_H-M   'P 1'
#
loop_
_entity.id
_entity.type
_entity.pdbx_description
1 polymer ?
#
loop_
_entity_poly.entity_id
_entity_poly.type
_entity_poly.pdbx_seq_one_letter_code
_entity_poly.pdbx_strand_id
1 'polypeptide(L)'
;PEAIAAVVKDRTSGIDRFERDNAQDGFAQRIVDGYLIRFRISVLPIISSEYERRFESVVIRVIDDRNVITDLQKLGLQKQAESDFLKAVNKSKGIILLTGPTGSGKSTTLMAALHHVIDPSKNVLTCEDPVEYVIKGARQLKIGAKMTFEQAIRSILRHDPDIVMVGEIRDKITADVAVKLANTGHLTFSTLHTNDAPSAISRLYKMGVETFLLAYAMNIIIAQRLVRKLCPECRRPLSRDKYKGALELGLTEQDLKKGLVYEAGPGCKKCMNGYKGRVNICEALYFTDEIRKAIMESGDEIDEDKIRKIAETQGMLSLLDSGLDRIRKGLTSVSEVSYAASEG
;
A
#
# COMPACT_ATOMS: atom_id res chain seq x y z
N PRO A 1 -10.78 5.91 32.83
CA PRO A 1 -9.84 5.98 31.69
C PRO A 1 -8.40 5.68 32.13
N GLU A 2 -7.88 6.33 33.20
CA GLU A 2 -6.50 6.18 33.69
C GLU A 2 -6.15 4.73 34.05
N ALA A 3 -7.04 4.01 34.72
CA ALA A 3 -6.83 2.61 35.08
C ALA A 3 -6.65 1.71 33.85
N ILE A 4 -7.35 2.02 32.74
CA ILE A 4 -7.22 1.28 31.48
C ILE A 4 -5.84 1.53 30.87
N ALA A 5 -5.39 2.79 30.80
CA ALA A 5 -4.07 3.15 30.30
C ALA A 5 -2.96 2.47 31.12
N ALA A 6 -3.06 2.50 32.45
CA ALA A 6 -2.13 1.83 33.34
C ALA A 6 -2.03 0.32 33.11
N VAL A 7 -3.17 -0.36 32.94
CA VAL A 7 -3.22 -1.80 32.64
C VAL A 7 -2.63 -2.11 31.25
N VAL A 8 -2.88 -1.26 30.25
CA VAL A 8 -2.31 -1.43 28.92
C VAL A 8 -0.79 -1.28 28.98
N LYS A 9 -0.29 -0.24 29.66
CA LYS A 9 1.16 -0.01 29.82
C LYS A 9 1.85 -1.17 30.53
N ASP A 10 1.26 -1.67 31.60
CA ASP A 10 1.79 -2.79 32.39
C ASP A 10 1.92 -4.09 31.57
N ARG A 11 1.07 -4.27 30.58
CA ARG A 11 1.03 -5.47 29.71
C ARG A 11 1.76 -5.29 28.39
N THR A 12 2.42 -4.15 28.18
CA THR A 12 3.09 -3.79 26.94
C THR A 12 4.59 -3.79 27.12
N SER A 13 5.30 -4.55 26.31
CA SER A 13 6.76 -4.54 26.29
C SER A 13 7.28 -3.27 25.62
N GLY A 14 8.31 -2.65 26.21
CA GLY A 14 8.93 -1.43 25.66
C GLY A 14 8.30 -0.13 26.16
N ILE A 15 7.31 -0.18 27.03
CA ILE A 15 6.67 0.98 27.66
C ILE A 15 7.00 1.01 29.15
N ASP A 16 7.43 2.17 29.65
CA ASP A 16 7.56 2.42 31.08
C ASP A 16 6.19 2.81 31.68
N ARG A 17 5.77 2.05 32.67
CA ARG A 17 4.49 2.25 33.34
C ARG A 17 4.39 3.61 34.07
N PHE A 18 5.52 4.10 34.59
CA PHE A 18 5.56 5.30 35.43
C PHE A 18 5.83 6.58 34.64
N GLU A 19 6.40 6.47 33.44
CA GLU A 19 6.63 7.61 32.54
C GLU A 19 5.29 8.15 32.02
N ARG A 20 5.04 9.45 32.22
CA ARG A 20 3.80 10.14 31.84
C ARG A 20 4.01 11.41 31.03
N ASP A 21 5.26 11.79 30.81
CA ASP A 21 5.59 13.06 30.16
C ASP A 21 6.02 12.86 28.70
N ASN A 22 6.44 11.66 28.33
CA ASN A 22 6.93 11.34 27.00
C ASN A 22 6.00 10.40 26.24
N ALA A 23 5.99 10.56 24.92
CA ALA A 23 5.35 9.59 24.02
C ALA A 23 6.09 8.25 24.09
N GLN A 24 5.37 7.14 24.12
CA GLN A 24 5.93 5.81 24.21
C GLN A 24 5.28 4.87 23.20
N ASP A 25 6.09 4.03 22.57
CA ASP A 25 5.65 2.96 21.68
C ASP A 25 6.09 1.60 22.22
N GLY A 26 5.18 0.64 22.14
CA GLY A 26 5.45 -0.71 22.59
C GLY A 26 4.64 -1.77 21.84
N PHE A 27 4.85 -3.01 22.24
CA PHE A 27 4.15 -4.15 21.65
C PHE A 27 3.68 -5.14 22.71
N ALA A 28 2.60 -5.84 22.39
CA ALA A 28 2.12 -6.96 23.19
C ALA A 28 1.71 -8.10 22.27
N GLN A 29 1.67 -9.32 22.82
CA GLN A 29 1.23 -10.51 22.11
C GLN A 29 0.24 -11.28 22.99
N ARG A 30 -0.78 -11.87 22.36
CA ARG A 30 -1.74 -12.75 23.04
C ARG A 30 -2.17 -13.88 22.11
N ILE A 31 -2.41 -15.03 22.69
CA ILE A 31 -3.08 -16.13 21.98
C ILE A 31 -4.58 -15.93 22.14
N VAL A 32 -5.28 -15.81 21.01
CA VAL A 32 -6.74 -15.67 20.92
C VAL A 32 -7.25 -16.75 19.97
N ASP A 33 -8.13 -17.63 20.45
CA ASP A 33 -8.66 -18.77 19.69
C ASP A 33 -7.57 -19.67 19.06
N GLY A 34 -6.45 -19.85 19.78
CA GLY A 34 -5.30 -20.63 19.33
C GLY A 34 -4.34 -19.92 18.36
N TYR A 35 -4.59 -18.66 18.04
CA TYR A 35 -3.77 -17.86 17.13
C TYR A 35 -3.02 -16.75 17.87
N LEU A 36 -1.77 -16.52 17.48
CA LEU A 36 -0.96 -15.44 18.01
C LEU A 36 -1.41 -14.11 17.39
N ILE A 37 -2.00 -13.25 18.21
CA ILE A 37 -2.36 -11.88 17.83
C ILE A 37 -1.32 -10.92 18.40
N ARG A 38 -0.83 -10.00 17.57
CA ARG A 38 0.14 -8.97 17.95
C ARG A 38 -0.56 -7.62 18.06
N PHE A 39 -0.13 -6.82 19.02
CA PHE A 39 -0.65 -5.49 19.24
C PHE A 39 0.51 -4.49 19.23
N ARG A 40 0.39 -3.45 18.47
CA ARG A 40 1.27 -2.28 18.53
C ARG A 40 0.54 -1.20 19.32
N ILE A 41 1.17 -0.73 20.37
CA ILE A 41 0.59 0.21 21.31
C ILE A 41 1.39 1.51 21.25
N SER A 42 0.69 2.64 21.07
CA SER A 42 1.27 3.97 21.19
C SER A 42 0.54 4.72 22.28
N VAL A 43 1.31 5.32 23.19
CA VAL A 43 0.81 6.10 24.32
C VAL A 43 1.31 7.52 24.19
N LEU A 44 0.39 8.48 24.22
CA LEU A 44 0.72 9.91 24.15
C LEU A 44 0.18 10.63 25.39
N PRO A 45 1.00 11.45 26.08
CA PRO A 45 0.49 12.36 27.09
C PRO A 45 -0.37 13.43 26.45
N ILE A 46 -1.56 13.66 27.00
CA ILE A 46 -2.50 14.69 26.56
C ILE A 46 -2.90 15.58 27.74
N ILE A 47 -3.15 16.85 27.47
CA ILE A 47 -3.64 17.81 28.46
C ILE A 47 -5.19 17.86 28.32
N SER A 48 -5.89 17.80 29.45
CA SER A 48 -7.34 18.02 29.44
C SER A 48 -7.68 19.51 29.50
N SER A 49 -8.97 19.85 29.31
CA SER A 49 -9.49 21.21 29.49
C SER A 49 -9.29 21.75 30.92
N GLU A 50 -9.10 20.87 31.91
CA GLU A 50 -8.65 21.24 33.26
C GLU A 50 -7.13 21.17 33.26
N TYR A 51 -6.47 22.30 33.18
CA TYR A 51 -5.03 22.53 32.93
C TYR A 51 -4.06 21.71 33.82
N GLU A 52 -4.52 21.13 34.93
CA GLU A 52 -3.69 20.40 35.89
C GLU A 52 -3.79 18.88 35.77
N ARG A 53 -4.75 18.33 34.99
CA ARG A 53 -4.89 16.88 34.82
C ARG A 53 -4.24 16.40 33.53
N ARG A 54 -3.19 15.60 33.67
CA ARG A 54 -2.55 14.86 32.58
C ARG A 54 -3.29 13.56 32.36
N PHE A 55 -3.69 13.32 31.11
CA PHE A 55 -4.25 12.06 30.65
C PHE A 55 -3.33 11.42 29.62
N GLU A 56 -3.54 10.16 29.36
CA GLU A 56 -2.83 9.43 28.32
C GLU A 56 -3.84 8.98 27.25
N SER A 57 -3.53 9.31 25.98
CA SER A 57 -4.19 8.73 24.82
C SER A 57 -3.50 7.44 24.46
N VAL A 58 -4.26 6.36 24.31
CA VAL A 58 -3.73 5.04 23.96
C VAL A 58 -4.35 4.60 22.63
N VAL A 59 -3.48 4.33 21.67
CA VAL A 59 -3.86 3.75 20.38
C VAL A 59 -3.31 2.32 20.32
N ILE A 60 -4.19 1.37 20.05
CA ILE A 60 -3.83 -0.04 19.90
C ILE A 60 -4.15 -0.49 18.48
N ARG A 61 -3.11 -0.83 17.71
CA ARG A 61 -3.26 -1.47 16.41
C ARG A 61 -3.22 -2.98 16.59
N VAL A 62 -4.28 -3.64 16.16
CA VAL A 62 -4.35 -5.12 16.16
C VAL A 62 -3.75 -5.64 14.86
N ILE A 63 -2.76 -6.53 14.97
CA ILE A 63 -2.10 -7.19 13.85
C ILE A 63 -2.47 -8.67 13.93
N ASP A 64 -3.35 -9.09 13.02
CA ASP A 64 -3.91 -10.44 12.94
C ASP A 64 -3.51 -11.07 11.60
N ASP A 65 -2.61 -12.04 11.65
CA ASP A 65 -2.04 -12.67 10.46
C ASP A 65 -3.03 -13.62 9.75
N ARG A 66 -4.16 -13.97 10.36
CA ARG A 66 -5.18 -14.88 9.77
C ARG A 66 -5.83 -14.30 8.52
N ASN A 67 -5.88 -12.98 8.43
CA ASN A 67 -6.55 -12.27 7.33
C ASN A 67 -5.57 -11.72 6.29
N VAL A 68 -4.29 -12.11 6.36
CA VAL A 68 -3.28 -11.68 5.39
C VAL A 68 -3.53 -12.38 4.06
N ILE A 69 -3.67 -11.59 3.01
CA ILE A 69 -3.78 -12.11 1.64
C ILE A 69 -2.38 -12.51 1.18
N THR A 70 -2.17 -13.81 0.98
CA THR A 70 -0.90 -14.38 0.49
C THR A 70 -0.97 -14.78 -0.98
N ASP A 71 -2.16 -14.78 -1.56
CA ASP A 71 -2.43 -15.15 -2.94
C ASP A 71 -2.65 -13.89 -3.78
N LEU A 72 -1.82 -13.71 -4.82
CA LEU A 72 -1.90 -12.56 -5.73
C LEU A 72 -3.28 -12.42 -6.38
N GLN A 73 -3.94 -13.52 -6.74
CA GLN A 73 -5.26 -13.50 -7.37
C GLN A 73 -6.35 -12.93 -6.44
N LYS A 74 -6.17 -13.12 -5.12
CA LYS A 74 -7.11 -12.60 -4.11
C LYS A 74 -6.95 -11.10 -3.82
N LEU A 75 -5.91 -10.45 -4.34
CA LEU A 75 -5.75 -8.99 -4.25
C LEU A 75 -6.86 -8.23 -4.97
N GLY A 76 -7.51 -8.88 -5.93
CA GLY A 76 -8.60 -8.29 -6.69
C GLY A 76 -8.14 -7.17 -7.61
N LEU A 77 -6.95 -7.25 -8.18
CA LEU A 77 -6.48 -6.34 -9.23
C LEU A 77 -7.35 -6.50 -10.48
N GLN A 78 -7.35 -5.51 -11.37
CA GLN A 78 -7.95 -5.65 -12.70
C GLN A 78 -7.09 -6.60 -13.55
N LYS A 79 -7.69 -7.28 -14.52
CA LYS A 79 -7.04 -8.33 -15.33
C LYS A 79 -5.70 -7.90 -15.92
N GLN A 80 -5.65 -6.70 -16.52
CA GLN A 80 -4.41 -6.19 -17.11
C GLN A 80 -3.35 -5.92 -16.03
N ALA A 81 -3.74 -5.22 -14.96
CA ALA A 81 -2.85 -4.94 -13.84
C ALA A 81 -2.32 -6.22 -13.18
N GLU A 82 -3.18 -7.25 -13.00
CA GLU A 82 -2.78 -8.55 -12.49
C GLU A 82 -1.77 -9.26 -13.41
N SER A 83 -2.05 -9.27 -14.72
CA SER A 83 -1.15 -9.85 -15.73
C SER A 83 0.22 -9.17 -15.73
N ASP A 84 0.25 -7.85 -15.71
CA ASP A 84 1.50 -7.09 -15.74
C ASP A 84 2.26 -7.21 -14.42
N PHE A 85 1.54 -7.28 -13.30
CA PHE A 85 2.13 -7.55 -12.00
C PHE A 85 2.78 -8.94 -11.95
N LEU A 86 2.08 -9.97 -12.41
CA LEU A 86 2.62 -11.33 -12.50
C LEU A 86 3.86 -11.41 -13.40
N LYS A 87 3.85 -10.71 -14.56
CA LYS A 87 5.05 -10.61 -15.41
C LYS A 87 6.22 -9.95 -14.68
N ALA A 88 5.95 -8.89 -13.92
CA ALA A 88 6.98 -8.15 -13.20
C ALA A 88 7.59 -8.95 -12.04
N VAL A 89 6.77 -9.62 -11.23
CA VAL A 89 7.24 -10.39 -10.06
C VAL A 89 8.01 -11.66 -10.44
N ASN A 90 7.78 -12.19 -11.65
CA ASN A 90 8.50 -13.35 -12.16
C ASN A 90 9.83 -13.02 -12.87
N LYS A 91 10.21 -11.74 -12.96
CA LYS A 91 11.54 -11.35 -13.44
C LYS A 91 12.61 -11.69 -12.40
N SER A 92 13.81 -11.98 -12.87
CA SER A 92 14.95 -12.29 -11.99
C SER A 92 15.54 -11.05 -11.28
N LYS A 93 15.31 -9.84 -11.82
CA LYS A 93 15.83 -8.58 -11.32
C LYS A 93 14.91 -7.40 -11.62
N GLY A 94 15.18 -6.28 -10.98
CA GLY A 94 14.46 -5.02 -11.19
C GLY A 94 13.60 -4.65 -9.99
N ILE A 95 12.99 -3.48 -10.03
CA ILE A 95 12.17 -2.93 -8.94
C ILE A 95 10.70 -3.13 -9.22
N ILE A 96 9.99 -3.61 -8.22
CA ILE A 96 8.53 -3.61 -8.10
C ILE A 96 8.19 -2.57 -7.04
N LEU A 97 7.56 -1.49 -7.45
CA LEU A 97 7.25 -0.36 -6.59
C LEU A 97 5.75 -0.22 -6.37
N LEU A 98 5.33 -0.16 -5.12
CA LEU A 98 3.94 0.14 -4.77
C LEU A 98 3.85 1.56 -4.22
N THR A 99 2.87 2.32 -4.69
CA THR A 99 2.65 3.67 -4.20
C THR A 99 1.20 3.91 -3.79
N GLY A 100 0.99 4.96 -3.01
CA GLY A 100 -0.31 5.35 -2.48
C GLY A 100 -0.24 5.82 -1.03
N PRO A 101 -1.32 6.39 -0.48
CA PRO A 101 -1.38 6.85 0.90
C PRO A 101 -1.31 5.70 1.92
N THR A 102 -1.24 6.07 3.18
CA THR A 102 -1.37 5.12 4.30
C THR A 102 -2.71 4.41 4.22
N GLY A 103 -2.71 3.08 4.42
CA GLY A 103 -3.94 2.29 4.36
C GLY A 103 -4.42 1.90 2.96
N SER A 104 -3.70 2.25 1.89
CA SER A 104 -4.05 1.86 0.51
C SER A 104 -3.81 0.37 0.19
N GLY A 105 -3.24 -0.40 1.12
CA GLY A 105 -3.04 -1.84 0.97
C GLY A 105 -1.66 -2.24 0.42
N LYS A 106 -0.69 -1.32 0.34
CA LYS A 106 0.67 -1.60 -0.17
C LYS A 106 1.33 -2.79 0.51
N SER A 107 1.36 -2.81 1.85
CA SER A 107 1.97 -3.91 2.60
C SER A 107 1.32 -5.27 2.28
N THR A 108 -0.01 -5.31 2.14
CA THR A 108 -0.74 -6.54 1.77
C THR A 108 -0.34 -7.02 0.38
N THR A 109 -0.24 -6.11 -0.59
CA THR A 109 0.17 -6.44 -1.97
C THR A 109 1.62 -6.90 -2.03
N LEU A 110 2.54 -6.25 -1.29
CA LEU A 110 3.93 -6.70 -1.16
C LEU A 110 4.03 -8.08 -0.53
N MET A 111 3.27 -8.33 0.54
CA MET A 111 3.23 -9.63 1.20
C MET A 111 2.80 -10.73 0.24
N ALA A 112 1.71 -10.52 -0.51
CA ALA A 112 1.24 -11.48 -1.50
C ALA A 112 2.29 -11.71 -2.60
N ALA A 113 2.99 -10.66 -3.05
CA ALA A 113 4.06 -10.78 -4.03
C ALA A 113 5.26 -11.56 -3.49
N LEU A 114 5.70 -11.28 -2.26
CA LEU A 114 6.79 -12.02 -1.63
C LEU A 114 6.43 -13.48 -1.42
N HIS A 115 5.23 -13.79 -0.93
CA HIS A 115 4.76 -15.18 -0.81
C HIS A 115 4.74 -15.92 -2.15
N HIS A 116 4.45 -15.22 -3.26
CA HIS A 116 4.46 -15.80 -4.59
C HIS A 116 5.87 -16.17 -5.08
N VAL A 117 6.88 -15.35 -4.76
CA VAL A 117 8.25 -15.54 -5.26
C VAL A 117 9.19 -16.26 -4.29
N ILE A 118 8.79 -16.42 -3.03
CA ILE A 118 9.57 -17.18 -2.03
C ILE A 118 9.62 -18.65 -2.44
N ASP A 119 10.84 -19.14 -2.54
CA ASP A 119 11.17 -20.53 -2.83
C ASP A 119 12.35 -20.97 -1.95
N PRO A 120 12.44 -22.24 -1.50
CA PRO A 120 13.57 -22.70 -0.67
C PRO A 120 14.96 -22.49 -1.26
N SER A 121 15.06 -22.36 -2.59
CA SER A 121 16.33 -22.10 -3.29
C SER A 121 16.73 -20.63 -3.29
N LYS A 122 15.84 -19.71 -2.88
CA LYS A 122 16.06 -18.25 -2.92
C LYS A 122 16.32 -17.67 -1.55
N ASN A 123 17.32 -16.81 -1.47
CA ASN A 123 17.64 -16.06 -0.28
C ASN A 123 16.85 -14.73 -0.28
N VAL A 124 15.83 -14.64 0.55
CA VAL A 124 14.93 -13.48 0.65
C VAL A 124 15.20 -12.71 1.92
N LEU A 125 15.57 -11.43 1.79
CA LEU A 125 15.82 -10.53 2.90
C LEU A 125 14.92 -9.31 2.83
N THR A 126 14.47 -8.83 3.99
CA THR A 126 13.71 -7.58 4.09
C THR A 126 14.36 -6.63 5.10
N CYS A 127 14.20 -5.32 4.88
CA CYS A 127 14.47 -4.31 5.90
C CYS A 127 13.25 -3.41 6.07
N GLU A 128 12.73 -3.34 7.28
CA GLU A 128 11.40 -2.77 7.58
C GLU A 128 11.43 -1.89 8.85
N ASP A 129 10.63 -0.84 8.85
CA ASP A 129 10.49 0.08 9.98
C ASP A 129 9.01 0.31 10.36
N PRO A 130 8.47 -0.52 11.25
CA PRO A 130 8.93 -1.83 11.72
C PRO A 130 8.44 -2.99 10.85
N VAL A 131 8.84 -4.22 11.21
CA VAL A 131 8.26 -5.46 10.65
C VAL A 131 6.79 -5.55 11.06
N GLU A 132 5.88 -5.49 10.08
CA GLU A 132 4.43 -5.58 10.33
C GLU A 132 3.96 -7.04 10.43
N TYR A 133 4.40 -7.88 9.51
CA TYR A 133 4.00 -9.30 9.45
C TYR A 133 5.22 -10.20 9.34
N VAL A 134 5.14 -11.38 9.92
CA VAL A 134 6.20 -12.39 9.78
C VAL A 134 5.98 -13.15 8.48
N ILE A 135 6.99 -13.16 7.61
CA ILE A 135 6.96 -13.83 6.31
C ILE A 135 7.76 -15.12 6.42
N LYS A 136 7.07 -16.26 6.33
CA LYS A 136 7.75 -17.56 6.32
C LYS A 136 8.66 -17.68 5.09
N GLY A 137 9.94 -17.99 5.32
CA GLY A 137 10.94 -18.10 4.24
C GLY A 137 11.72 -16.79 3.98
N ALA A 138 11.37 -15.68 4.60
CA ALA A 138 12.16 -14.44 4.54
C ALA A 138 12.93 -14.19 5.84
N ARG A 139 14.11 -13.59 5.72
CA ARG A 139 14.91 -13.08 6.83
C ARG A 139 14.65 -11.58 6.97
N GLN A 140 13.91 -11.21 8.01
CA GLN A 140 13.40 -9.84 8.18
C GLN A 140 14.24 -9.05 9.18
N LEU A 141 14.83 -7.94 8.74
CA LEU A 141 15.62 -7.03 9.55
C LEU A 141 14.72 -5.88 10.01
N LYS A 142 14.65 -5.67 11.32
CA LYS A 142 13.97 -4.51 11.90
C LYS A 142 14.92 -3.32 11.97
N ILE A 143 14.54 -2.23 11.33
CA ILE A 143 15.23 -0.94 11.44
C ILE A 143 14.87 -0.26 12.77
N GLY A 144 15.76 0.54 13.29
CA GLY A 144 15.57 1.26 14.53
C GLY A 144 16.82 2.03 14.97
N ALA A 145 16.84 2.51 16.21
CA ALA A 145 17.92 3.37 16.72
C ALA A 145 19.33 2.76 16.63
N LYS A 146 19.44 1.43 16.63
CA LYS A 146 20.74 0.71 16.58
C LYS A 146 21.12 0.25 15.17
N MET A 147 20.23 0.35 14.19
CA MET A 147 20.45 -0.10 12.82
C MET A 147 19.67 0.78 11.85
N THR A 148 20.38 1.60 11.08
CA THR A 148 19.79 2.44 10.04
C THR A 148 19.50 1.61 8.77
N PHE A 149 18.65 2.13 7.86
CA PHE A 149 18.42 1.51 6.56
C PHE A 149 19.72 1.28 5.79
N GLU A 150 20.61 2.26 5.76
CA GLU A 150 21.89 2.15 5.07
C GLU A 150 22.76 1.02 5.62
N GLN A 151 22.87 0.91 6.94
CA GLN A 151 23.61 -0.18 7.60
C GLN A 151 23.00 -1.55 7.31
N ALA A 152 21.66 -1.64 7.38
CA ALA A 152 20.93 -2.88 7.09
C ALA A 152 21.20 -3.35 5.66
N ILE A 153 21.11 -2.44 4.68
CA ILE A 153 21.29 -2.78 3.27
C ILE A 153 22.74 -3.17 2.96
N ARG A 154 23.73 -2.45 3.49
CA ARG A 154 25.13 -2.86 3.37
C ARG A 154 25.38 -4.25 3.95
N SER A 155 24.63 -4.64 4.98
CA SER A 155 24.69 -5.98 5.54
C SER A 155 23.99 -7.00 4.64
N ILE A 156 22.80 -6.68 4.13
CA ILE A 156 22.03 -7.52 3.20
C ILE A 156 22.87 -7.89 1.97
N LEU A 157 23.57 -6.93 1.36
CA LEU A 157 24.43 -7.17 0.19
C LEU A 157 25.56 -8.20 0.42
N ARG A 158 25.98 -8.40 1.69
CA ARG A 158 26.99 -9.42 2.04
C ARG A 158 26.39 -10.79 2.35
N HIS A 159 25.09 -10.92 2.31
CA HIS A 159 24.35 -12.16 2.56
C HIS A 159 23.88 -12.87 1.29
N ASP A 160 24.41 -12.46 0.11
CA ASP A 160 24.09 -13.04 -1.18
C ASP A 160 22.56 -13.18 -1.40
N PRO A 161 21.81 -12.07 -1.41
CA PRO A 161 20.37 -12.10 -1.56
C PRO A 161 19.96 -12.33 -3.01
N ASP A 162 18.88 -13.07 -3.26
CA ASP A 162 18.19 -13.12 -4.55
C ASP A 162 17.08 -12.06 -4.62
N ILE A 163 16.37 -11.90 -3.51
CA ILE A 163 15.21 -11.00 -3.40
C ILE A 163 15.40 -10.10 -2.19
N VAL A 164 15.23 -8.80 -2.39
CA VAL A 164 15.33 -7.81 -1.32
C VAL A 164 14.05 -6.97 -1.24
N MET A 165 13.47 -6.85 -0.06
CA MET A 165 12.43 -5.85 0.18
C MET A 165 13.01 -4.70 1.01
N VAL A 166 12.97 -3.51 0.45
CA VAL A 166 13.23 -2.24 1.14
C VAL A 166 11.88 -1.64 1.50
N GLY A 167 11.52 -1.65 2.77
CA GLY A 167 10.16 -1.36 3.23
C GLY A 167 9.57 -0.07 2.64
N GLU A 168 10.36 1.02 2.60
CA GLU A 168 9.92 2.30 2.06
C GLU A 168 11.10 3.14 1.56
N ILE A 169 10.91 3.81 0.41
CA ILE A 169 11.83 4.83 -0.10
C ILE A 169 11.39 6.19 0.40
N ARG A 170 12.15 6.78 1.33
CA ARG A 170 11.85 8.09 1.93
C ARG A 170 12.78 9.20 1.45
N ASP A 171 13.98 8.85 1.09
CA ASP A 171 15.07 9.76 0.78
C ASP A 171 15.99 9.25 -0.34
N LYS A 172 16.94 10.08 -0.73
CA LYS A 172 17.91 9.76 -1.76
C LYS A 172 18.70 8.48 -1.45
N ILE A 173 19.09 8.27 -0.19
CA ILE A 173 19.93 7.13 0.20
C ILE A 173 19.18 5.82 -0.06
N THR A 174 17.92 5.74 0.39
CA THR A 174 17.09 4.56 0.19
C THR A 174 16.72 4.36 -1.29
N ALA A 175 16.54 5.44 -2.07
CA ALA A 175 16.30 5.38 -3.51
C ALA A 175 17.52 4.83 -4.27
N ASP A 176 18.69 5.41 -4.04
CA ASP A 176 19.94 4.97 -4.67
C ASP A 176 20.24 3.50 -4.40
N VAL A 177 19.97 3.06 -3.19
CA VAL A 177 20.18 1.68 -2.80
C VAL A 177 19.21 0.73 -3.47
N ALA A 178 17.90 1.04 -3.50
CA ALA A 178 16.91 0.21 -4.18
C ALA A 178 17.25 0.06 -5.68
N VAL A 179 17.63 1.16 -6.32
CA VAL A 179 18.03 1.17 -7.73
C VAL A 179 19.33 0.39 -7.95
N LYS A 180 20.31 0.53 -7.07
CA LYS A 180 21.56 -0.22 -7.13
C LYS A 180 21.33 -1.73 -7.00
N LEU A 181 20.51 -2.17 -6.05
CA LEU A 181 20.13 -3.58 -5.89
C LEU A 181 19.54 -4.14 -7.19
N ALA A 182 18.58 -3.44 -7.79
CA ALA A 182 17.95 -3.86 -9.03
C ALA A 182 18.94 -3.96 -10.20
N ASN A 183 19.83 -2.99 -10.33
CA ASN A 183 20.82 -2.96 -11.40
C ASN A 183 21.94 -3.99 -11.20
N THR A 184 22.21 -4.43 -9.97
CA THR A 184 23.18 -5.49 -9.66
C THR A 184 22.58 -6.91 -9.70
N GLY A 185 21.37 -7.07 -10.18
CA GLY A 185 20.81 -8.38 -10.48
C GLY A 185 19.74 -8.89 -9.50
N HIS A 186 19.34 -8.08 -8.51
CA HIS A 186 18.38 -8.50 -7.48
C HIS A 186 16.95 -8.11 -7.84
N LEU A 187 15.97 -8.96 -7.51
CA LEU A 187 14.57 -8.58 -7.55
C LEU A 187 14.26 -7.78 -6.28
N THR A 188 13.92 -6.52 -6.46
CA THR A 188 13.75 -5.56 -5.36
C THR A 188 12.29 -5.14 -5.23
N PHE A 189 11.73 -5.20 -4.02
CA PHE A 189 10.40 -4.72 -3.69
C PHE A 189 10.51 -3.48 -2.81
N SER A 190 9.68 -2.46 -3.08
CA SER A 190 9.65 -1.28 -2.21
C SER A 190 8.31 -0.56 -2.27
N THR A 191 8.15 0.43 -1.36
CA THR A 191 7.01 1.33 -1.37
C THR A 191 7.43 2.79 -1.45
N LEU A 192 6.52 3.62 -1.94
CA LEU A 192 6.64 5.07 -2.01
C LEU A 192 5.30 5.72 -1.62
N HIS A 193 5.33 6.99 -1.30
CA HIS A 193 4.12 7.79 -1.09
C HIS A 193 3.98 8.81 -2.21
N THR A 194 3.27 8.45 -3.28
CA THR A 194 2.81 9.35 -4.35
C THR A 194 1.37 9.00 -4.70
N ASN A 195 0.70 9.90 -5.40
CA ASN A 195 -0.72 9.79 -5.67
C ASN A 195 -1.03 8.82 -6.83
N ASP A 196 -0.17 8.76 -7.83
CA ASP A 196 -0.30 7.94 -9.03
C ASP A 196 1.04 7.30 -9.43
N ALA A 197 1.05 6.48 -10.48
CA ALA A 197 2.24 5.76 -10.89
C ALA A 197 3.26 6.63 -11.65
N PRO A 198 2.89 7.54 -12.58
CA PRO A 198 3.85 8.44 -13.21
C PRO A 198 4.54 9.38 -12.22
N SER A 199 3.83 9.94 -11.26
CA SER A 199 4.42 10.84 -10.25
C SER A 199 5.45 10.15 -9.34
N ALA A 200 5.40 8.82 -9.23
CA ALA A 200 6.44 8.08 -8.54
C ALA A 200 7.79 8.16 -9.26
N ILE A 201 7.80 8.20 -10.60
CA ILE A 201 9.03 8.38 -11.40
C ILE A 201 9.60 9.77 -11.14
N SER A 202 8.78 10.82 -11.23
CA SER A 202 9.17 12.20 -10.94
C SER A 202 9.70 12.36 -9.52
N ARG A 203 9.09 11.67 -8.56
CA ARG A 203 9.53 11.71 -7.17
C ARG A 203 10.93 11.10 -7.00
N LEU A 204 11.19 9.96 -7.61
CA LEU A 204 12.51 9.33 -7.59
C LEU A 204 13.55 10.19 -8.31
N TYR A 205 13.20 10.77 -9.45
CA TYR A 205 14.06 11.70 -10.17
C TYR A 205 14.41 12.92 -9.31
N LYS A 206 13.42 13.54 -8.65
CA LYS A 206 13.64 14.68 -7.72
C LYS A 206 14.46 14.30 -6.48
N MET A 207 14.49 13.03 -6.11
CA MET A 207 15.42 12.51 -5.08
C MET A 207 16.85 12.36 -5.60
N GLY A 208 17.12 12.61 -6.90
CA GLY A 208 18.42 12.60 -7.53
C GLY A 208 18.81 11.27 -8.16
N VAL A 209 17.84 10.39 -8.45
CA VAL A 209 18.09 9.17 -9.23
C VAL A 209 18.06 9.52 -10.72
N GLU A 210 19.10 9.16 -11.45
CA GLU A 210 19.24 9.43 -12.88
C GLU A 210 18.16 8.71 -13.72
N THR A 211 17.66 9.37 -14.76
CA THR A 211 16.61 8.85 -15.65
C THR A 211 16.98 7.50 -16.28
N PHE A 212 18.23 7.35 -16.69
CA PHE A 212 18.76 6.10 -17.23
C PHE A 212 18.63 4.94 -16.23
N LEU A 213 19.03 5.17 -14.98
CA LEU A 213 18.93 4.15 -13.92
C LEU A 213 17.48 3.80 -13.62
N LEU A 214 16.58 4.80 -13.56
CA LEU A 214 15.15 4.58 -13.35
C LEU A 214 14.54 3.75 -14.49
N ALA A 215 14.82 4.12 -15.74
CA ALA A 215 14.27 3.44 -16.92
C ALA A 215 14.62 1.94 -16.94
N TYR A 216 15.83 1.57 -16.54
CA TYR A 216 16.28 0.16 -16.59
C TYR A 216 16.04 -0.62 -15.29
N ALA A 217 16.05 0.04 -14.14
CA ALA A 217 15.80 -0.64 -12.87
C ALA A 217 14.33 -1.03 -12.67
N MET A 218 13.39 -0.22 -13.16
CA MET A 218 11.97 -0.42 -12.87
C MET A 218 11.34 -1.50 -13.74
N ASN A 219 10.56 -2.38 -13.12
CA ASN A 219 9.70 -3.37 -13.79
C ASN A 219 8.24 -2.90 -13.86
N ILE A 220 7.72 -2.43 -12.74
CA ILE A 220 6.34 -1.97 -12.61
C ILE A 220 6.21 -0.99 -11.43
N ILE A 221 5.35 -0.01 -11.58
CA ILE A 221 4.86 0.83 -10.48
C ILE A 221 3.35 0.61 -10.38
N ILE A 222 2.86 0.31 -9.17
CA ILE A 222 1.42 0.16 -8.92
C ILE A 222 1.00 1.22 -7.91
N ALA A 223 0.24 2.20 -8.36
CA ALA A 223 -0.47 3.10 -7.49
C ALA A 223 -1.81 2.48 -7.10
N GLN A 224 -2.13 2.45 -5.82
CA GLN A 224 -3.34 1.79 -5.35
C GLN A 224 -4.06 2.55 -4.24
N ARG A 225 -5.39 2.33 -4.20
CA ARG A 225 -6.29 2.77 -3.14
C ARG A 225 -7.21 1.62 -2.73
N LEU A 226 -7.69 1.65 -1.51
CA LEU A 226 -8.73 0.75 -1.03
C LEU A 226 -10.02 1.54 -0.82
N VAL A 227 -11.06 1.19 -1.56
CA VAL A 227 -12.41 1.74 -1.40
C VAL A 227 -13.31 0.73 -0.70
N ARG A 228 -14.30 1.19 0.06
CA ARG A 228 -15.24 0.31 0.75
C ARG A 228 -16.11 -0.44 -0.25
N LYS A 229 -16.32 -1.73 -0.01
CA LYS A 229 -17.14 -2.59 -0.83
C LYS A 229 -18.59 -2.52 -0.37
N LEU A 230 -19.52 -2.29 -1.29
CA LEU A 230 -20.95 -2.32 -0.99
C LEU A 230 -21.38 -3.67 -0.44
N CYS A 231 -22.24 -3.66 0.56
CA CYS A 231 -22.84 -4.88 1.08
C CYS A 231 -23.80 -5.47 0.03
N PRO A 232 -23.60 -6.72 -0.42
CA PRO A 232 -24.46 -7.32 -1.42
C PRO A 232 -25.91 -7.52 -0.94
N GLU A 233 -26.12 -7.63 0.39
CA GLU A 233 -27.43 -7.91 1.00
C GLU A 233 -28.32 -6.68 1.08
N CYS A 234 -27.75 -5.47 1.20
CA CYS A 234 -28.57 -4.28 1.45
C CYS A 234 -28.22 -3.08 0.55
N ARG A 235 -27.28 -3.23 -0.43
CA ARG A 235 -27.06 -2.19 -1.43
C ARG A 235 -28.33 -1.89 -2.21
N ARG A 236 -28.47 -0.66 -2.67
CA ARG A 236 -29.65 -0.20 -3.43
C ARG A 236 -29.19 0.35 -4.78
N PRO A 237 -30.04 0.31 -5.82
CA PRO A 237 -29.79 1.04 -7.05
C PRO A 237 -29.55 2.52 -6.74
N LEU A 238 -28.64 3.15 -7.50
CA LEU A 238 -28.32 4.56 -7.32
C LEU A 238 -29.59 5.40 -7.50
N SER A 239 -29.83 6.32 -6.56
CA SER A 239 -31.00 7.21 -6.61
C SER A 239 -30.82 8.26 -7.74
N ARG A 240 -31.93 8.68 -8.37
CA ARG A 240 -31.92 9.56 -9.56
C ARG A 240 -31.32 10.94 -9.29
N ASP A 241 -31.48 11.48 -8.10
CA ASP A 241 -30.90 12.74 -7.67
C ASP A 241 -29.36 12.74 -7.69
N LYS A 242 -28.72 11.56 -7.64
CA LYS A 242 -27.26 11.37 -7.68
C LYS A 242 -26.73 11.08 -9.09
N TYR A 243 -27.58 10.99 -10.11
CA TYR A 243 -27.16 10.69 -11.47
C TYR A 243 -26.23 11.75 -12.02
N LYS A 244 -26.47 13.03 -11.74
CA LYS A 244 -25.63 14.14 -12.18
C LYS A 244 -24.17 13.93 -11.72
N GLY A 245 -23.94 13.69 -10.42
CA GLY A 245 -22.60 13.44 -9.90
C GLY A 245 -21.95 12.16 -10.44
N ALA A 246 -22.75 11.16 -10.75
CA ALA A 246 -22.25 9.93 -11.38
C ALA A 246 -21.78 10.18 -12.83
N LEU A 247 -22.50 11.00 -13.61
CA LEU A 247 -22.11 11.40 -14.96
C LEU A 247 -20.87 12.32 -14.94
N GLU A 248 -20.81 13.26 -14.01
CA GLU A 248 -19.64 14.14 -13.82
C GLU A 248 -18.37 13.34 -13.45
N LEU A 249 -18.52 12.24 -12.73
CA LEU A 249 -17.40 11.33 -12.42
C LEU A 249 -16.90 10.53 -13.62
N GLY A 250 -17.69 10.40 -14.70
CA GLY A 250 -17.34 9.67 -15.93
C GLY A 250 -18.15 8.41 -16.21
N LEU A 251 -19.23 8.15 -15.46
CA LEU A 251 -20.21 7.13 -15.85
C LEU A 251 -21.05 7.63 -17.01
N THR A 252 -21.54 6.71 -17.83
CA THR A 252 -22.40 7.02 -18.97
C THR A 252 -23.88 6.84 -18.61
N GLU A 253 -24.78 7.47 -19.39
CA GLU A 253 -26.22 7.20 -19.26
C GLU A 253 -26.56 5.71 -19.43
N GLN A 254 -25.79 5.00 -20.27
CA GLN A 254 -25.98 3.56 -20.45
C GLN A 254 -25.63 2.77 -19.19
N ASP A 255 -24.59 3.16 -18.44
CA ASP A 255 -24.23 2.54 -17.18
C ASP A 255 -25.38 2.67 -16.16
N LEU A 256 -26.00 3.86 -16.11
CA LEU A 256 -27.13 4.14 -15.22
C LEU A 256 -28.41 3.39 -15.64
N LYS A 257 -28.69 3.32 -16.95
CA LYS A 257 -29.87 2.60 -17.49
C LYS A 257 -29.80 1.09 -17.29
N LYS A 258 -28.59 0.49 -17.28
CA LYS A 258 -28.40 -0.95 -17.01
C LYS A 258 -28.72 -1.36 -15.58
N GLY A 259 -28.93 -0.40 -14.64
CA GLY A 259 -29.25 -0.68 -13.24
C GLY A 259 -28.14 -1.38 -12.46
N LEU A 260 -26.88 -1.31 -12.93
CA LEU A 260 -25.73 -1.95 -12.29
C LEU A 260 -24.97 -1.02 -11.34
N VAL A 261 -25.36 0.26 -11.29
CA VAL A 261 -24.78 1.26 -10.40
C VAL A 261 -25.57 1.28 -9.09
N TYR A 262 -24.86 1.05 -8.00
CA TYR A 262 -25.47 0.92 -6.68
C TYR A 262 -24.91 1.97 -5.70
N GLU A 263 -25.69 2.22 -4.64
CA GLU A 263 -25.27 2.99 -3.47
C GLU A 263 -25.42 2.17 -2.19
N ALA A 264 -24.83 2.68 -1.10
CA ALA A 264 -24.92 2.03 0.20
C ALA A 264 -26.38 2.01 0.68
N GLY A 265 -26.82 0.86 1.12
CA GLY A 265 -28.12 0.72 1.80
C GLY A 265 -28.06 1.19 3.25
N PRO A 266 -29.19 1.07 3.99
CA PRO A 266 -29.32 1.56 5.36
C PRO A 266 -28.46 0.80 6.38
N GLY A 267 -27.80 -0.28 5.95
CA GLY A 267 -27.10 -1.21 6.81
C GLY A 267 -27.94 -2.46 7.13
N CYS A 268 -27.26 -3.53 7.51
CA CYS A 268 -27.87 -4.79 7.93
C CYS A 268 -26.97 -5.50 8.95
N LYS A 269 -27.46 -6.61 9.53
CA LYS A 269 -26.71 -7.41 10.52
C LYS A 269 -25.34 -7.94 10.00
N LYS A 270 -25.12 -7.96 8.67
CA LYS A 270 -23.91 -8.49 8.02
C LYS A 270 -22.91 -7.42 7.62
N CYS A 271 -23.19 -6.13 7.83
CA CYS A 271 -22.36 -5.02 7.33
C CYS A 271 -22.35 -3.83 8.31
N MET A 272 -21.49 -2.86 8.02
CA MET A 272 -21.45 -1.59 8.73
C MET A 272 -21.87 -0.47 7.77
N ASN A 273 -23.03 0.17 8.04
CA ASN A 273 -23.56 1.30 7.26
C ASN A 273 -23.60 1.03 5.73
N GLY A 274 -24.03 -0.17 5.33
CA GLY A 274 -24.14 -0.53 3.92
C GLY A 274 -22.85 -1.01 3.25
N TYR A 275 -21.73 -1.09 3.97
CA TYR A 275 -20.44 -1.54 3.44
C TYR A 275 -19.92 -2.78 4.16
N LYS A 276 -19.23 -3.66 3.42
CA LYS A 276 -18.58 -4.87 3.95
C LYS A 276 -17.29 -5.18 3.21
N GLY A 277 -16.16 -5.00 3.89
CA GLY A 277 -14.83 -5.20 3.32
C GLY A 277 -14.40 -4.06 2.39
N ARG A 278 -13.32 -4.27 1.67
CA ARG A 278 -12.69 -3.29 0.76
C ARG A 278 -12.39 -3.94 -0.58
N VAL A 279 -12.29 -3.13 -1.62
CA VAL A 279 -11.86 -3.53 -2.95
C VAL A 279 -10.75 -2.60 -3.42
N ASN A 280 -9.79 -3.15 -4.14
CA ASN A 280 -8.66 -2.42 -4.69
C ASN A 280 -9.08 -1.69 -5.97
N ILE A 281 -8.65 -0.44 -6.09
CA ILE A 281 -8.54 0.30 -7.34
C ILE A 281 -7.06 0.63 -7.55
N CYS A 282 -6.55 0.42 -8.74
CA CYS A 282 -5.14 0.58 -9.01
C CYS A 282 -4.86 1.09 -10.42
N GLU A 283 -3.72 1.75 -10.53
CA GLU A 283 -3.05 2.14 -11.76
C GLU A 283 -1.72 1.40 -11.81
N ALA A 284 -1.52 0.55 -12.81
CA ALA A 284 -0.37 -0.32 -12.93
C ALA A 284 0.46 0.06 -14.15
N LEU A 285 1.54 0.81 -13.94
CA LEU A 285 2.47 1.26 -14.97
C LEU A 285 3.56 0.21 -15.18
N TYR A 286 3.40 -0.62 -16.20
CA TYR A 286 4.41 -1.60 -16.60
C TYR A 286 5.48 -0.94 -17.49
N PHE A 287 6.76 -1.21 -17.24
CA PHE A 287 7.87 -0.58 -17.95
C PHE A 287 8.18 -1.29 -19.26
N THR A 288 7.48 -0.87 -20.31
CA THR A 288 7.77 -1.27 -21.71
C THR A 288 8.94 -0.46 -22.28
N ASP A 289 9.41 -0.83 -23.45
CA ASP A 289 10.52 -0.11 -24.10
C ASP A 289 10.12 1.33 -24.47
N GLU A 290 8.85 1.58 -24.84
CA GLU A 290 8.33 2.91 -25.10
C GLU A 290 8.31 3.79 -23.84
N ILE A 291 7.87 3.22 -22.70
CA ILE A 291 7.89 3.93 -21.41
C ILE A 291 9.33 4.26 -21.01
N ARG A 292 10.26 3.30 -21.14
CA ARG A 292 11.68 3.51 -20.87
C ARG A 292 12.27 4.62 -21.73
N LYS A 293 11.96 4.61 -23.01
CA LYS A 293 12.37 5.64 -23.96
C LYS A 293 11.83 7.02 -23.58
N ALA A 294 10.55 7.11 -23.24
CA ALA A 294 9.92 8.36 -22.79
C ALA A 294 10.62 8.94 -21.55
N ILE A 295 10.98 8.09 -20.58
CA ILE A 295 11.73 8.51 -19.39
C ILE A 295 13.13 9.01 -19.74
N MET A 296 13.84 8.30 -20.63
CA MET A 296 15.20 8.70 -21.05
C MET A 296 15.21 9.99 -21.88
N GLU A 297 14.16 10.24 -22.66
CA GLU A 297 13.98 11.45 -23.45
C GLU A 297 13.49 12.65 -22.63
N SER A 298 13.11 12.45 -21.37
CA SER A 298 12.74 13.54 -20.47
C SER A 298 13.99 14.40 -20.22
N GLY A 299 13.82 15.71 -20.36
CA GLY A 299 14.88 16.68 -20.09
C GLY A 299 15.08 16.95 -18.60
N ASP A 300 14.93 18.22 -18.20
CA ASP A 300 15.10 18.65 -16.80
C ASP A 300 13.93 18.20 -15.89
N GLU A 301 12.82 17.76 -16.46
CA GLU A 301 11.66 17.23 -15.73
C GLU A 301 11.10 15.99 -16.44
N ILE A 302 10.54 15.07 -15.65
CA ILE A 302 9.83 13.89 -16.16
C ILE A 302 8.49 14.31 -16.77
N ASP A 303 8.26 13.97 -18.03
CA ASP A 303 6.98 14.20 -18.71
C ASP A 303 5.96 13.13 -18.31
N GLU A 304 5.30 13.37 -17.16
CA GLU A 304 4.29 12.45 -16.58
C GLU A 304 3.11 12.23 -17.53
N ASP A 305 2.68 13.29 -18.25
CA ASP A 305 1.54 13.21 -19.17
C ASP A 305 1.86 12.36 -20.39
N LYS A 306 3.07 12.48 -20.95
CA LYS A 306 3.52 11.62 -22.06
C LYS A 306 3.57 10.16 -21.61
N ILE A 307 4.15 9.89 -20.43
CA ILE A 307 4.23 8.54 -19.88
C ILE A 307 2.84 7.97 -19.65
N ARG A 308 1.91 8.74 -19.07
CA ARG A 308 0.52 8.34 -18.83
C ARG A 308 -0.18 7.97 -20.14
N LYS A 309 -0.12 8.84 -21.14
CA LYS A 309 -0.72 8.57 -22.45
C LYS A 309 -0.21 7.30 -23.11
N ILE A 310 1.10 7.07 -23.08
CA ILE A 310 1.69 5.83 -23.61
C ILE A 310 1.15 4.62 -22.84
N ALA A 311 1.14 4.66 -21.52
CA ALA A 311 0.68 3.56 -20.68
C ALA A 311 -0.83 3.25 -20.89
N GLU A 312 -1.66 4.27 -21.01
CA GLU A 312 -3.09 4.12 -21.30
C GLU A 312 -3.34 3.46 -22.69
N THR A 313 -2.56 3.80 -23.72
CA THR A 313 -2.64 3.12 -25.02
C THR A 313 -2.24 1.64 -24.94
N GLN A 314 -1.45 1.26 -23.93
CA GLN A 314 -1.02 -0.11 -23.65
C GLN A 314 -1.98 -0.83 -22.69
N GLY A 315 -3.10 -0.21 -22.31
CA GLY A 315 -4.16 -0.79 -21.50
C GLY A 315 -4.07 -0.53 -20.00
N MET A 316 -3.18 0.37 -19.55
CA MET A 316 -3.21 0.85 -18.17
C MET A 316 -4.52 1.60 -17.91
N LEU A 317 -5.20 1.26 -16.84
CA LEU A 317 -6.32 2.06 -16.34
C LEU A 317 -5.80 3.09 -15.35
N SER A 318 -6.30 4.33 -15.44
CA SER A 318 -6.10 5.31 -14.39
C SER A 318 -6.79 4.86 -13.09
N LEU A 319 -6.44 5.46 -11.96
CA LEU A 319 -7.15 5.19 -10.69
C LEU A 319 -8.66 5.44 -10.82
N LEU A 320 -9.05 6.49 -11.55
CA LEU A 320 -10.45 6.81 -11.81
C LEU A 320 -11.12 5.72 -12.66
N ASP A 321 -10.53 5.32 -13.79
CA ASP A 321 -11.10 4.29 -14.67
C ASP A 321 -11.19 2.95 -13.97
N SER A 322 -10.18 2.62 -13.15
CA SER A 322 -10.18 1.47 -12.26
C SER A 322 -11.37 1.53 -11.29
N GLY A 323 -11.64 2.69 -10.71
CA GLY A 323 -12.80 2.94 -9.85
C GLY A 323 -14.13 2.81 -10.59
N LEU A 324 -14.26 3.40 -11.78
CA LEU A 324 -15.44 3.29 -12.63
C LEU A 324 -15.74 1.83 -13.01
N ASP A 325 -14.72 1.03 -13.31
CA ASP A 325 -14.87 -0.42 -13.52
C ASP A 325 -15.49 -1.12 -12.30
N ARG A 326 -15.05 -0.74 -11.07
CA ARG A 326 -15.63 -1.29 -9.82
C ARG A 326 -17.07 -0.86 -9.59
N ILE A 327 -17.41 0.38 -9.94
CA ILE A 327 -18.79 0.87 -9.87
C ILE A 327 -19.67 0.09 -10.86
N ARG A 328 -19.25 -0.07 -12.12
CA ARG A 328 -19.98 -0.83 -13.16
C ARG A 328 -20.22 -2.29 -12.78
N LYS A 329 -19.33 -2.88 -11.98
CA LYS A 329 -19.48 -4.22 -11.40
C LYS A 329 -20.32 -4.25 -10.13
N GLY A 330 -20.85 -3.10 -9.67
CA GLY A 330 -21.64 -2.98 -8.46
C GLY A 330 -20.87 -3.28 -7.16
N LEU A 331 -19.53 -3.17 -7.19
CA LEU A 331 -18.68 -3.51 -6.05
C LEU A 331 -18.53 -2.36 -5.06
N THR A 332 -18.55 -1.12 -5.53
CA THR A 332 -18.40 0.08 -4.71
C THR A 332 -19.36 1.17 -5.17
N SER A 333 -19.43 2.27 -4.44
CA SER A 333 -20.30 3.40 -4.74
C SER A 333 -19.57 4.53 -5.46
N VAL A 334 -20.34 5.40 -6.11
CA VAL A 334 -19.85 6.64 -6.74
C VAL A 334 -19.11 7.51 -5.72
N SER A 335 -19.65 7.67 -4.51
CA SER A 335 -19.05 8.48 -3.44
C SER A 335 -17.67 7.98 -3.00
N GLU A 336 -17.48 6.66 -2.91
CA GLU A 336 -16.19 6.07 -2.54
C GLU A 336 -15.11 6.35 -3.59
N VAL A 337 -15.46 6.20 -4.88
CA VAL A 337 -14.51 6.44 -5.97
C VAL A 337 -14.23 7.94 -6.13
N SER A 338 -15.25 8.80 -6.02
CA SER A 338 -15.07 10.24 -6.05
C SER A 338 -14.12 10.72 -4.94
N TYR A 339 -14.30 10.23 -3.72
CA TYR A 339 -13.41 10.54 -2.60
C TYR A 339 -11.96 10.06 -2.88
N ALA A 340 -11.80 8.80 -3.30
CA ALA A 340 -10.48 8.25 -3.59
C ALA A 340 -9.77 8.95 -4.76
N ALA A 341 -10.51 9.46 -5.75
CA ALA A 341 -9.97 10.21 -6.88
C ALA A 341 -9.60 11.66 -6.52
N SER A 342 -10.30 12.26 -5.55
CA SER A 342 -10.01 13.65 -5.11
C SER A 342 -8.80 13.75 -4.17
N GLU A 343 -8.35 12.65 -3.58
CA GLU A 343 -7.12 12.60 -2.79
C GLU A 343 -5.83 12.49 -3.66
N GLY A 344 -5.95 12.46 -4.95
CA GLY A 344 -4.87 12.47 -5.95
C GLY A 344 -4.81 13.80 -6.65
#